data_dc1a6c4b447fe7cd9351803ef96e911b
#
_entry.id   dc1a6c4b447fe7cd9351803ef96e911b
#
_cell.length_a   1.000
_cell.length_b   1.000
_cell.length_c   1.000
_cell.angle_alpha   90.00
_cell.angle_beta   90.00
_cell.angle_gamma   90.00
#
_symmetry.space_group_name_H-M   'P 1'
#
loop_
_entity.id
_entity.type
_entity.pdbx_description
1 polymer ?
#
loop_
_entity_poly.entity_id
_entity_poly.type
_entity_poly.pdbx_seq_one_letter_code
_entity_poly.pdbx_strand_id
1 'polypeptide(L)' 'MTKREIIDHIMEINTSAKPEFLAEFSHESLAEYLAHLTEVLAERQEQAFLEPALV' A
#
# COMPACT_ATOMS: atom_id res chain seq x y z
N MET A 1 -15.27 1.73 -0.71
CA MET A 1 -14.44 2.42 0.29
C MET A 1 -14.50 3.92 0.15
N THR A 2 -14.52 4.61 1.27
CA THR A 2 -14.41 6.07 1.22
C THR A 2 -12.94 6.45 1.01
N LYS A 3 -12.75 7.69 0.60
CA LYS A 3 -11.39 8.21 0.42
C LYS A 3 -10.57 8.09 1.70
N ARG A 4 -11.20 8.37 2.83
CA ARG A 4 -10.54 8.29 4.13
C ARG A 4 -10.10 6.86 4.45
N GLU A 5 -10.95 5.90 4.15
CA GLU A 5 -10.62 4.50 4.38
C GLU A 5 -9.44 4.06 3.54
N ILE A 6 -9.39 4.52 2.29
CA ILE A 6 -8.27 4.21 1.41
C ILE A 6 -6.99 4.80 1.96
N ILE A 7 -7.04 6.04 2.42
CA ILE A 7 -5.88 6.71 3.01
C ILE A 7 -5.39 5.94 4.24
N ASP A 8 -6.31 5.51 5.08
CA ASP A 8 -5.95 4.75 6.28
C ASP A 8 -5.25 3.45 5.92
N HIS A 9 -5.73 2.75 4.92
CA HIS A 9 -5.11 1.51 4.46
C HIS A 9 -3.72 1.76 3.89
N ILE A 10 -3.56 2.82 3.11
CA ILE A 10 -2.27 3.18 2.55
C ILE A 10 -1.26 3.46 3.67
N MET A 11 -1.70 4.17 4.69
CA MET A 11 -0.83 4.50 5.81
C MET A 11 -0.44 3.29 6.65
N GLU A 12 -1.27 2.27 6.68
CA GLU A 12 -0.93 1.03 7.35
C GLU A 12 0.19 0.29 6.63
N ILE A 13 0.18 0.34 5.31
CA ILE A 13 1.19 -0.32 4.50
C ILE A 13 2.46 0.53 4.43
N ASN A 14 2.28 1.82 4.18
CA ASN A 14 3.38 2.76 4.08
C ASN A 14 3.27 3.80 5.19
N THR A 15 3.94 3.54 6.29
CA THR A 15 3.87 4.42 7.45
C THR A 15 4.53 5.77 7.24
N SER A 16 5.30 5.92 6.19
CA SER A 16 5.92 7.19 5.84
C SER A 16 4.99 8.11 5.07
N ALA A 17 3.89 7.59 4.54
CA ALA A 17 2.94 8.39 3.79
C ALA A 17 2.19 9.34 4.73
N LYS A 18 2.00 10.57 4.28
CA LYS A 18 1.31 11.58 5.07
C LYS A 18 -0.12 11.74 4.58
N PRO A 19 -1.11 11.76 5.49
CA PRO A 19 -2.50 11.89 5.08
C PRO A 19 -2.79 13.19 4.35
N GLU A 20 -2.09 14.27 4.70
CA GLU A 20 -2.23 15.56 4.05
C GLU A 20 -1.88 15.48 2.56
N PHE A 21 -0.83 14.75 2.27
CA PHE A 21 -0.37 14.56 0.90
C PHE A 21 -1.35 13.67 0.14
N LEU A 22 -1.78 12.59 0.76
CA LEU A 22 -2.71 11.65 0.13
C LEU A 22 -4.08 12.26 -0.13
N ALA A 23 -4.49 13.18 0.73
CA ALA A 23 -5.78 13.83 0.59
C ALA A 23 -5.90 14.68 -0.68
N GLU A 24 -4.78 15.06 -1.27
CA GLU A 24 -4.76 15.85 -2.51
C GLU A 24 -5.10 15.01 -3.74
N PHE A 25 -4.98 13.70 -3.65
CA PHE A 25 -5.28 12.83 -4.76
C PHE A 25 -6.77 12.53 -4.84
N SER A 26 -7.23 12.17 -6.04
CA SER A 26 -8.62 11.76 -6.22
C SER A 26 -8.85 10.39 -5.61
N HIS A 27 -10.11 10.06 -5.37
CA HIS A 27 -10.49 8.75 -4.86
C HIS A 27 -9.95 7.64 -5.77
N GLU A 28 -10.08 7.83 -7.06
CA GLU A 28 -9.62 6.86 -8.05
C GLU A 28 -8.11 6.65 -7.98
N SER A 29 -7.37 7.74 -7.91
CA SER A 29 -5.91 7.66 -7.84
C SER A 29 -5.45 6.96 -6.58
N LEU A 30 -6.10 7.24 -5.47
CA LEU A 30 -5.78 6.58 -4.20
C LEU A 30 -6.09 5.09 -4.24
N ALA A 31 -7.20 4.73 -4.86
CA ALA A 31 -7.58 3.33 -4.98
C ALA A 31 -6.57 2.55 -5.83
N GLU A 32 -6.11 3.15 -6.92
CA GLU A 32 -5.10 2.54 -7.76
C GLU A 32 -3.77 2.38 -7.02
N TYR A 33 -3.40 3.39 -6.27
CA TYR A 33 -2.17 3.36 -5.49
C TYR A 33 -2.22 2.27 -4.43
N LEU A 34 -3.35 2.17 -3.74
CA LEU A 34 -3.53 1.14 -2.73
C LEU A 34 -3.45 -0.26 -3.34
N ALA A 35 -4.09 -0.46 -4.49
CA ALA A 35 -4.04 -1.74 -5.18
C ALA A 35 -2.60 -2.10 -5.56
N HIS A 36 -1.84 -1.13 -6.03
CA HIS A 36 -0.45 -1.32 -6.39
C HIS A 36 0.40 -1.69 -5.17
N LEU A 37 0.20 -1.00 -4.06
CA LEU A 37 0.92 -1.29 -2.84
C LEU A 37 0.63 -2.70 -2.33
N THR A 38 -0.63 -3.11 -2.42
CA THR A 38 -1.04 -4.44 -2.00
C THR A 38 -0.38 -5.51 -2.85
N GLU A 39 -0.29 -5.27 -4.14
CA GLU A 39 0.37 -6.18 -5.06
C GLU A 39 1.86 -6.33 -4.76
N VAL A 40 2.53 -5.20 -4.59
CA VAL A 40 3.96 -5.20 -4.28
C VAL A 40 4.23 -5.90 -2.96
N LEU A 41 3.39 -5.66 -1.97
CA LEU A 41 3.55 -6.28 -0.66
C LEU A 41 3.37 -7.80 -0.74
N ALA A 42 2.40 -8.25 -1.53
CA ALA A 42 2.17 -9.68 -1.72
C ALA A 42 3.37 -10.34 -2.41
N GLU A 43 3.93 -9.69 -3.41
CA GLU A 43 5.12 -10.19 -4.09
C GLU A 43 6.31 -10.30 -3.15
N ARG A 44 6.48 -9.32 -2.30
CA ARG A 44 7.58 -9.33 -1.33
C ARG A 44 7.41 -10.45 -0.31
N GLN A 45 6.20 -10.68 0.13
CA GLN A 45 5.91 -11.77 1.06
C GLN A 45 6.18 -13.14 0.43
N GLU A 46 5.81 -13.29 -0.82
CA GLU A 46 6.08 -14.52 -1.56
C GLU A 46 7.57 -14.78 -1.67
N GLN A 47 8.33 -13.75 -2.04
CA GLN A 47 9.77 -13.87 -2.16
C GLN A 47 10.42 -14.23 -0.83
N ALA A 48 9.97 -13.59 0.24
CA ALA A 48 10.50 -13.88 1.56
C ALA A 48 10.21 -15.31 1.99
N PHE A 49 9.08 -15.84 1.58
CA PHE A 49 8.69 -17.20 1.88
C PHE A 49 9.49 -18.21 1.07
N LEU A 50 9.76 -17.89 -0.20
CA LEU A 50 10.46 -18.80 -1.10
C LEU A 50 11.95 -18.83 -0.89
N GLU A 51 12.53 -17.79 -0.32
CA GLU A 51 13.97 -17.64 -0.22
C GLU A 51 14.58 -17.66 1.17
N PRO A 52 13.91 -18.11 2.20
CA PRO A 52 14.52 -18.09 3.53
C PRO A 52 15.77 -18.95 3.60
N ALA A 53 15.85 -19.94 2.76
CA ALA A 53 16.96 -20.87 2.76
C ALA A 53 18.22 -20.31 2.09
N LEU A 54 18.07 -19.23 1.38
CA LEU A 54 19.20 -18.62 0.68
C LEU A 54 20.07 -17.74 1.58
N VAL A 55 19.59 -17.48 2.73
CA VAL A 55 20.29 -16.65 3.71
C VAL A 55 21.11 -17.48 4.68
#